data_08b05719fb72847522ac41caa57e22d6
#
_entry.id   08b05719fb72847522ac41caa57e22d6
#
_cell.length_a   1.000
_cell.length_b   1.000
_cell.length_c   1.000
_cell.angle_alpha   90.00
_cell.angle_beta   90.00
_cell.angle_gamma   90.00
#
_symmetry.space_group_name_H-M   'P 1'
#
loop_
_entity.id
_entity.type
_entity.pdbx_description
1 polymer ?
#
loop_
_entity_poly.entity_id
_entity_poly.type
_entity_poly.pdbx_seq_one_letter_code
_entity_poly.pdbx_strand_id
1 'polypeptide(L)'
;MPLCSIAKRGKMSGKIEFPEPDEVLTAKPSIKKYLRYLLFFGPGAIIASVTIGQGQLILGPQIGAWAGYKLLWLITISFASYLIAYMGARFMLLSGISVIDLFAIKTRKGFLNWIFILIILIFLPLFVAAIVTTLGQSMAWIFGFGHYLIWGIATCVFAAILAIVGRYRVIEFSQAIFVAVLGIGAIVSVAMIKPDLMEIIPNYFMIGNTPSYPSWVMTEYPSLAEKPVPLLMLGYLGTLTVSLVTLVGYLGWVKVKKWGIFKEKENPDAFSHKLLERFKKTGKIDYLPDDEKEVKKAKILLKPLLLDLMLSFIIVAVVSSAYMIAGAKLLGHNIPSDINLLREQAVIFSSIAEWLRPLYQLSVFFALFGTVYGGFEAVSRMVYETGKDLSRKIERVEYRKFMFYMMIYMLATGIPLAILGYYGLSIILMLSITLLFIGVVGIVIYGIGTVYLGRKYLPEKYRMGKIWYAITILFLLLFVVPFFCFI
;
A
#
# COMPACT_ATOMS: atom_id res chain seq x y z
N MET A 1 -23.59 28.79 23.56
CA MET A 1 -22.56 29.84 23.88
C MET A 1 -21.19 29.22 23.75
N PRO A 2 -20.31 29.83 23.00
CA PRO A 2 -19.02 29.25 22.64
C PRO A 2 -17.94 29.75 23.57
N LEU A 3 -17.12 28.87 24.09
CA LEU A 3 -15.84 29.27 24.68
C LEU A 3 -14.72 28.91 23.71
N CYS A 4 -14.44 29.89 22.88
CA CYS A 4 -13.23 29.96 22.08
C CYS A 4 -12.08 30.25 23.07
N SER A 5 -11.43 29.20 23.60
CA SER A 5 -10.17 29.37 24.32
C SER A 5 -9.06 29.54 23.28
N ILE A 6 -8.68 30.79 23.09
CA ILE A 6 -7.49 31.20 22.34
C ILE A 6 -6.28 30.55 23.02
N ALA A 7 -5.83 29.40 22.44
CA ALA A 7 -4.60 28.78 22.86
C ALA A 7 -3.44 29.78 22.66
N LYS A 8 -2.87 30.24 23.76
CA LYS A 8 -1.67 31.10 23.82
C LYS A 8 -0.63 30.53 22.80
N ARG A 9 -0.28 31.34 21.83
CA ARG A 9 0.84 31.09 20.89
C ARG A 9 2.16 31.12 21.68
N GLY A 10 2.48 30.04 22.38
CA GLY A 10 3.78 29.84 22.99
C GLY A 10 4.83 29.65 21.89
N LYS A 11 5.77 30.57 21.73
CA LYS A 11 6.97 30.39 20.94
C LYS A 11 7.72 29.17 21.48
N MET A 12 7.79 28.05 20.74
CA MET A 12 8.77 27.00 21.05
C MET A 12 10.16 27.56 20.76
N SER A 13 10.85 28.08 21.78
CA SER A 13 12.19 28.67 21.66
C SER A 13 13.33 27.67 21.93
N GLY A 14 13.03 26.39 22.17
CA GLY A 14 14.01 25.37 22.57
C GLY A 14 14.08 24.16 21.65
N LYS A 15 15.04 23.26 21.93
CA LYS A 15 15.10 21.92 21.39
C LYS A 15 13.97 21.07 21.97
N ILE A 16 13.46 20.12 21.19
CA ILE A 16 12.45 19.15 21.63
C ILE A 16 13.13 18.03 22.43
N GLU A 17 12.36 17.36 23.29
CA GLU A 17 12.77 16.13 23.93
C GLU A 17 12.01 14.96 23.32
N PHE A 18 12.71 13.84 23.10
CA PHE A 18 12.05 12.60 22.67
C PHE A 18 11.43 11.90 23.88
N PRO A 19 10.22 11.34 23.71
CA PRO A 19 9.57 10.57 24.77
C PRO A 19 10.37 9.31 25.12
N GLU A 20 10.18 8.80 26.33
CA GLU A 20 10.84 7.57 26.75
C GLU A 20 10.32 6.37 25.91
N PRO A 21 11.22 5.52 25.40
CA PRO A 21 10.84 4.30 24.70
C PRO A 21 10.09 3.33 25.61
N ASP A 22 9.14 2.58 25.02
CA ASP A 22 8.46 1.51 25.75
C ASP A 22 9.44 0.46 26.26
N GLU A 23 9.18 -0.11 27.43
CA GLU A 23 10.03 -1.17 28.03
C GLU A 23 10.27 -2.33 27.08
N VAL A 24 9.28 -2.72 26.29
CA VAL A 24 9.39 -3.77 25.30
C VAL A 24 10.49 -3.49 24.28
N LEU A 25 10.71 -2.22 23.89
CA LEU A 25 11.73 -1.84 22.91
C LEU A 25 13.15 -1.88 23.48
N THR A 26 13.30 -1.73 24.78
CA THR A 26 14.58 -1.69 25.51
C THR A 26 14.92 -3.00 26.20
N ALA A 27 13.95 -3.88 26.44
CA ALA A 27 14.13 -5.19 27.09
C ALA A 27 15.20 -6.05 26.41
N LYS A 28 15.83 -6.93 27.18
CA LYS A 28 16.79 -7.93 26.65
C LYS A 28 16.14 -8.84 25.60
N PRO A 29 16.88 -9.34 24.62
CA PRO A 29 16.38 -10.32 23.64
C PRO A 29 15.76 -11.54 24.33
N SER A 30 14.50 -11.87 23.98
CA SER A 30 13.80 -13.06 24.45
C SER A 30 12.63 -13.37 23.51
N ILE A 31 12.19 -14.63 23.44
CA ILE A 31 11.02 -15.04 22.64
C ILE A 31 9.79 -14.21 23.02
N LYS A 32 9.57 -14.02 24.33
CA LYS A 32 8.45 -13.20 24.85
C LYS A 32 8.51 -11.74 24.35
N LYS A 33 9.72 -11.17 24.25
CA LYS A 33 9.91 -9.83 23.69
C LYS A 33 9.51 -9.79 22.21
N TYR A 34 10.00 -10.75 21.41
CA TYR A 34 9.68 -10.78 19.97
C TYR A 34 8.22 -11.05 19.70
N LEU A 35 7.54 -11.89 20.49
CA LEU A 35 6.09 -12.05 20.40
C LEU A 35 5.35 -10.75 20.75
N ARG A 36 5.83 -9.99 21.74
CA ARG A 36 5.27 -8.66 22.03
C ARG A 36 5.53 -7.64 20.93
N TYR A 37 6.58 -7.80 20.12
CA TYR A 37 6.81 -6.94 18.97
C TYR A 37 5.71 -7.07 17.92
N LEU A 38 5.06 -8.24 17.79
CA LEU A 38 3.90 -8.40 16.90
C LEU A 38 2.75 -7.45 17.25
N LEU A 39 2.66 -6.96 18.49
CA LEU A 39 1.67 -5.95 18.88
C LEU A 39 1.90 -4.59 18.21
N PHE A 40 3.09 -4.34 17.66
CA PHE A 40 3.35 -3.16 16.83
C PHE A 40 2.91 -3.34 15.38
N PHE A 41 2.55 -4.55 14.95
CA PHE A 41 1.98 -4.75 13.62
C PHE A 41 0.55 -4.22 13.59
N GLY A 42 0.37 -3.10 12.93
CA GLY A 42 -0.91 -2.39 12.89
C GLY A 42 -1.10 -1.61 11.60
N PRO A 43 -0.52 -0.42 11.42
CA PRO A 43 -0.60 0.30 10.15
C PRO A 43 -0.09 -0.52 8.96
N GLY A 44 0.95 -1.36 9.16
CA GLY A 44 1.46 -2.29 8.17
C GLY A 44 0.46 -3.38 7.78
N ALA A 45 -0.44 -3.79 8.69
CA ALA A 45 -1.51 -4.71 8.36
C ALA A 45 -2.49 -4.10 7.33
N ILE A 46 -2.77 -2.79 7.46
CA ILE A 46 -3.59 -2.08 6.48
C ILE A 46 -2.87 -2.04 5.13
N ILE A 47 -1.56 -1.71 5.11
CA ILE A 47 -0.76 -1.77 3.88
C ILE A 47 -0.87 -3.16 3.26
N ALA A 48 -0.57 -4.22 4.01
CA ALA A 48 -0.59 -5.58 3.50
C ALA A 48 -1.97 -5.95 2.94
N SER A 49 -3.05 -5.67 3.66
CA SER A 49 -4.40 -6.01 3.24
C SER A 49 -4.87 -5.21 2.01
N VAL A 50 -4.56 -3.92 1.93
CA VAL A 50 -4.88 -3.11 0.74
C VAL A 50 -4.04 -3.54 -0.46
N THR A 51 -2.81 -3.95 -0.24
CA THR A 51 -1.89 -4.44 -1.28
C THR A 51 -2.29 -5.83 -1.76
N ILE A 52 -2.62 -6.76 -0.85
CA ILE A 52 -3.11 -8.10 -1.18
C ILE A 52 -4.59 -8.02 -1.57
N GLY A 53 -4.85 -7.72 -2.82
CA GLY A 53 -6.20 -7.61 -3.35
C GLY A 53 -6.26 -8.14 -4.78
N GLN A 54 -6.86 -7.37 -5.66
CA GLN A 54 -7.06 -7.74 -7.06
C GLN A 54 -5.75 -8.15 -7.76
N GLY A 55 -4.64 -7.48 -7.47
CA GLY A 55 -3.38 -7.75 -8.14
C GLY A 55 -2.87 -9.15 -7.89
N GLN A 56 -2.82 -9.58 -6.64
CA GLN A 56 -2.33 -10.91 -6.28
C GLN A 56 -3.32 -12.01 -6.65
N LEU A 57 -4.61 -11.75 -6.50
CA LEU A 57 -5.66 -12.72 -6.78
C LEU A 57 -5.92 -12.89 -8.28
N ILE A 58 -5.67 -11.87 -9.08
CA ILE A 58 -6.03 -11.84 -10.49
C ILE A 58 -4.79 -11.88 -11.38
N LEU A 59 -3.93 -10.85 -11.29
CA LEU A 59 -2.76 -10.73 -12.14
C LEU A 59 -1.68 -11.76 -11.79
N GLY A 60 -1.49 -12.07 -10.51
CA GLY A 60 -0.48 -13.04 -10.06
C GLY A 60 -0.65 -14.42 -10.69
N PRO A 61 -1.79 -15.12 -10.49
CA PRO A 61 -2.03 -16.42 -11.11
C PRO A 61 -2.07 -16.36 -12.63
N GLN A 62 -2.65 -15.32 -13.22
CA GLN A 62 -2.68 -15.16 -14.67
C GLN A 62 -1.26 -15.07 -15.26
N ILE A 63 -0.39 -14.25 -14.67
CA ILE A 63 1.00 -14.14 -15.07
C ILE A 63 1.73 -15.49 -14.86
N GLY A 64 1.47 -16.15 -13.73
CA GLY A 64 2.01 -17.47 -13.44
C GLY A 64 1.67 -18.49 -14.53
N ALA A 65 0.44 -18.48 -15.03
CA ALA A 65 -0.01 -19.42 -16.06
C ALA A 65 0.79 -19.31 -17.37
N TRP A 66 1.05 -18.11 -17.87
CA TRP A 66 1.74 -17.94 -19.16
C TRP A 66 3.24 -17.64 -19.04
N ALA A 67 3.69 -17.01 -17.99
CA ALA A 67 5.10 -16.65 -17.78
C ALA A 67 5.85 -17.66 -16.88
N GLY A 68 5.15 -18.56 -16.19
CA GLY A 68 5.73 -19.43 -15.19
C GLY A 68 6.29 -18.62 -14.03
N TYR A 69 7.54 -18.89 -13.63
CA TYR A 69 8.21 -18.21 -12.53
C TYR A 69 9.03 -16.99 -12.95
N LYS A 70 9.13 -16.72 -14.26
CA LYS A 70 10.06 -15.73 -14.83
C LYS A 70 9.88 -14.30 -14.32
N LEU A 71 8.71 -13.95 -13.76
CA LEU A 71 8.40 -12.63 -13.25
C LEU A 71 8.41 -12.52 -11.70
N LEU A 72 8.89 -13.54 -10.98
CA LEU A 72 9.05 -13.48 -9.51
C LEU A 72 10.01 -12.38 -9.05
N TRP A 73 10.96 -11.97 -9.89
CA TRP A 73 11.87 -10.87 -9.58
C TRP A 73 11.16 -9.51 -9.33
N LEU A 74 9.94 -9.34 -9.85
CA LEU A 74 9.13 -8.16 -9.57
C LEU A 74 8.81 -8.04 -8.08
N ILE A 75 8.65 -9.18 -7.37
CA ILE A 75 8.45 -9.20 -5.92
C ILE A 75 9.71 -8.67 -5.22
N THR A 76 10.90 -9.07 -5.68
CA THR A 76 12.17 -8.61 -5.10
C THR A 76 12.33 -7.10 -5.25
N ILE A 77 12.12 -6.55 -6.44
CA ILE A 77 12.28 -5.10 -6.65
C ILE A 77 11.19 -4.27 -5.97
N SER A 78 10.02 -4.85 -5.70
CA SER A 78 8.94 -4.15 -4.97
C SER A 78 9.36 -3.72 -3.56
N PHE A 79 10.40 -4.35 -2.98
CA PHE A 79 11.01 -3.95 -1.72
C PHE A 79 11.44 -2.48 -1.69
N ALA A 80 11.77 -1.90 -2.85
CA ALA A 80 12.05 -0.47 -2.99
C ALA A 80 10.98 0.42 -2.34
N SER A 81 9.70 0.09 -2.57
CA SER A 81 8.57 0.88 -2.06
C SER A 81 8.48 0.84 -0.53
N TYR A 82 8.82 -0.28 0.09
CA TYR A 82 8.86 -0.43 1.55
C TYR A 82 10.05 0.33 2.17
N LEU A 83 11.20 0.34 1.51
CA LEU A 83 12.34 1.18 1.91
C LEU A 83 11.98 2.67 1.84
N ILE A 84 11.29 3.09 0.78
CA ILE A 84 10.83 4.47 0.60
C ILE A 84 9.79 4.83 1.67
N ALA A 85 8.84 3.93 1.96
CA ALA A 85 7.86 4.11 3.03
C ALA A 85 8.55 4.24 4.40
N TYR A 86 9.55 3.40 4.67
CA TYR A 86 10.37 3.49 5.88
C TYR A 86 11.09 4.84 5.97
N MET A 87 11.72 5.30 4.88
CA MET A 87 12.44 6.58 4.88
C MET A 87 11.51 7.77 5.11
N GLY A 88 10.34 7.79 4.44
CA GLY A 88 9.36 8.85 4.58
C GLY A 88 8.75 8.91 5.99
N ALA A 89 8.33 7.76 6.51
CA ALA A 89 7.78 7.68 7.87
C ALA A 89 8.84 7.94 8.93
N ARG A 90 10.07 7.43 8.75
CA ARG A 90 11.20 7.74 9.63
C ARG A 90 11.50 9.24 9.69
N PHE A 91 11.50 9.92 8.53
CA PHE A 91 11.68 11.35 8.48
C PHE A 91 10.63 12.05 9.35
N MET A 92 9.37 11.71 9.19
CA MET A 92 8.27 12.31 9.95
C MET A 92 8.31 11.97 11.45
N LEU A 93 8.61 10.70 11.82
CA LEU A 93 8.68 10.28 13.21
C LEU A 93 9.86 10.89 13.99
N LEU A 94 10.89 11.35 13.29
CA LEU A 94 12.02 12.09 13.88
C LEU A 94 11.77 13.59 13.92
N SER A 95 11.31 14.16 12.80
CA SER A 95 11.21 15.63 12.65
C SER A 95 9.84 16.19 13.03
N GLY A 96 8.81 15.38 13.15
CA GLY A 96 7.43 15.81 13.33
C GLY A 96 6.78 16.44 12.09
N ILE A 97 7.50 16.48 10.95
CA ILE A 97 7.03 17.06 9.68
C ILE A 97 7.09 15.95 8.63
N SER A 98 6.06 15.81 7.79
CA SER A 98 6.05 14.82 6.72
C SER A 98 6.82 15.31 5.49
N VAL A 99 7.24 14.37 4.64
CA VAL A 99 7.85 14.70 3.34
C VAL A 99 6.83 15.41 2.43
N ILE A 100 5.55 15.07 2.54
CA ILE A 100 4.46 15.71 1.80
C ILE A 100 4.31 17.18 2.19
N ASP A 101 4.40 17.50 3.49
CA ASP A 101 4.38 18.90 3.98
C ASP A 101 5.56 19.69 3.38
N LEU A 102 6.74 19.04 3.25
CA LEU A 102 7.90 19.68 2.64
C LEU A 102 7.74 19.86 1.13
N PHE A 103 7.12 18.93 0.42
CA PHE A 103 6.82 19.11 -1.01
C PHE A 103 5.91 20.32 -1.22
N ALA A 104 4.89 20.51 -0.38
CA ALA A 104 4.01 21.67 -0.46
C ALA A 104 4.75 23.00 -0.33
N ILE A 105 5.81 23.05 0.51
CA ILE A 105 6.56 24.28 0.79
C ILE A 105 7.73 24.48 -0.20
N LYS A 106 8.43 23.39 -0.57
CA LYS A 106 9.70 23.47 -1.33
C LYS A 106 9.51 23.40 -2.83
N THR A 107 8.37 22.96 -3.32
CA THR A 107 8.02 23.02 -4.74
C THR A 107 7.17 24.25 -5.04
N ARG A 108 7.31 24.81 -6.25
CA ARG A 108 6.55 26.01 -6.63
C ARG A 108 5.06 25.79 -6.47
N LYS A 109 4.43 26.50 -5.53
CA LYS A 109 2.99 26.40 -5.20
C LYS A 109 2.53 24.97 -4.89
N GLY A 110 3.39 24.13 -4.31
CA GLY A 110 3.05 22.75 -3.99
C GLY A 110 2.83 21.85 -5.23
N PHE A 111 3.55 22.09 -6.32
CA PHE A 111 3.36 21.41 -7.60
C PHE A 111 3.35 19.88 -7.48
N LEU A 112 4.25 19.28 -6.68
CA LEU A 112 4.27 17.83 -6.50
C LEU A 112 3.02 17.32 -5.79
N ASN A 113 2.51 18.06 -4.80
CA ASN A 113 1.27 17.69 -4.11
C ASN A 113 0.08 17.70 -5.08
N TRP A 114 0.03 18.69 -6.00
CA TRP A 114 -0.99 18.74 -7.04
C TRP A 114 -0.89 17.58 -8.00
N ILE A 115 0.33 17.19 -8.41
CA ILE A 115 0.54 15.99 -9.26
C ILE A 115 -0.01 14.75 -8.53
N PHE A 116 0.30 14.56 -7.26
CA PHE A 116 -0.18 13.41 -6.50
C PHE A 116 -1.71 13.38 -6.39
N ILE A 117 -2.33 14.52 -6.08
CA ILE A 117 -3.79 14.62 -6.04
C ILE A 117 -4.38 14.32 -7.43
N LEU A 118 -3.80 14.86 -8.49
CA LEU A 118 -4.27 14.65 -9.85
C LEU A 118 -4.19 13.18 -10.27
N ILE A 119 -3.05 12.50 -10.00
CA ILE A 119 -2.90 11.06 -10.24
C ILE A 119 -4.04 10.30 -9.54
N ILE A 120 -4.31 10.61 -8.28
CA ILE A 120 -5.38 9.93 -7.55
C ILE A 120 -6.75 10.22 -8.16
N LEU A 121 -7.10 11.48 -8.39
CA LEU A 121 -8.41 11.84 -8.93
C LEU A 121 -8.66 11.27 -10.33
N ILE A 122 -7.64 11.09 -11.17
CA ILE A 122 -7.81 10.53 -12.52
C ILE A 122 -7.91 9.00 -12.47
N PHE A 123 -7.03 8.32 -11.74
CA PHE A 123 -6.90 6.86 -11.83
C PHE A 123 -7.71 6.09 -10.79
N LEU A 124 -8.09 6.73 -9.70
CA LEU A 124 -8.89 6.09 -8.65
C LEU A 124 -10.26 5.59 -9.13
N PRO A 125 -11.03 6.32 -9.97
CA PRO A 125 -12.30 5.83 -10.50
C PRO A 125 -12.16 4.49 -11.24
N LEU A 126 -11.07 4.29 -12.00
CA LEU A 126 -10.78 3.03 -12.68
C LEU A 126 -10.53 1.88 -11.68
N PHE A 127 -9.82 2.18 -10.58
CA PHE A 127 -9.61 1.20 -9.52
C PHE A 127 -10.92 0.80 -8.83
N VAL A 128 -11.77 1.78 -8.52
CA VAL A 128 -13.08 1.53 -7.90
C VAL A 128 -13.97 0.71 -8.86
N ALA A 129 -13.97 1.02 -10.15
CA ALA A 129 -14.69 0.26 -11.15
C ALA A 129 -14.23 -1.21 -11.19
N ALA A 130 -12.93 -1.44 -11.24
CA ALA A 130 -12.37 -2.78 -11.24
C ALA A 130 -12.77 -3.55 -9.97
N ILE A 131 -12.73 -2.91 -8.80
CA ILE A 131 -13.06 -3.57 -7.54
C ILE A 131 -14.56 -3.82 -7.37
N VAL A 132 -15.43 -2.91 -7.81
CA VAL A 132 -16.89 -3.14 -7.86
C VAL A 132 -17.19 -4.40 -8.66
N THR A 133 -16.55 -4.54 -9.82
CA THR A 133 -16.77 -5.71 -10.69
C THR A 133 -16.26 -6.99 -10.06
N THR A 134 -15.02 -7.03 -9.59
CA THR A 134 -14.42 -8.27 -9.05
C THR A 134 -15.02 -8.68 -7.70
N LEU A 135 -15.32 -7.73 -6.82
CA LEU A 135 -16.01 -8.01 -5.56
C LEU A 135 -17.44 -8.51 -5.81
N GLY A 136 -18.12 -7.90 -6.78
CA GLY A 136 -19.44 -8.34 -7.20
C GLY A 136 -19.43 -9.74 -7.79
N GLN A 137 -18.46 -10.08 -8.64
CA GLN A 137 -18.27 -11.45 -9.15
C GLN A 137 -18.02 -12.46 -8.02
N SER A 138 -17.19 -12.10 -7.04
CA SER A 138 -16.96 -12.92 -5.86
C SER A 138 -18.25 -13.19 -5.09
N MET A 139 -19.05 -12.16 -4.85
CA MET A 139 -20.33 -12.28 -4.12
C MET A 139 -21.36 -13.10 -4.90
N ALA A 140 -21.54 -12.83 -6.19
CA ALA A 140 -22.45 -13.59 -7.04
C ALA A 140 -22.04 -15.09 -7.11
N TRP A 141 -20.74 -15.36 -7.11
CA TRP A 141 -20.21 -16.72 -7.07
C TRP A 141 -20.43 -17.41 -5.71
N ILE A 142 -20.25 -16.71 -4.58
CA ILE A 142 -20.47 -17.25 -3.23
C ILE A 142 -21.93 -17.59 -3.01
N PHE A 143 -22.84 -16.69 -3.38
CA PHE A 143 -24.27 -16.87 -3.17
C PHE A 143 -24.95 -17.71 -4.26
N GLY A 144 -24.34 -17.84 -5.43
CA GLY A 144 -24.90 -18.62 -6.54
C GLY A 144 -26.04 -17.94 -7.28
N PHE A 145 -26.39 -16.68 -6.96
CA PHE A 145 -27.48 -15.93 -7.59
C PHE A 145 -27.21 -14.43 -7.66
N GLY A 146 -28.00 -13.75 -8.50
CA GLY A 146 -27.98 -12.29 -8.65
C GLY A 146 -26.94 -11.79 -9.64
N HIS A 147 -27.12 -10.56 -10.08
CA HIS A 147 -26.19 -9.91 -11.02
C HIS A 147 -24.99 -9.33 -10.26
N TYR A 148 -23.77 -9.61 -10.76
CA TYR A 148 -22.53 -9.23 -10.08
C TYR A 148 -22.39 -7.70 -9.84
N LEU A 149 -22.89 -6.85 -10.76
CA LEU A 149 -22.84 -5.40 -10.55
C LEU A 149 -23.68 -4.97 -9.32
N ILE A 150 -24.84 -5.59 -9.11
CA ILE A 150 -25.68 -5.27 -7.95
C ILE A 150 -24.95 -5.64 -6.67
N TRP A 151 -24.39 -6.84 -6.62
CA TRP A 151 -23.60 -7.30 -5.49
C TRP A 151 -22.37 -6.40 -5.24
N GLY A 152 -21.66 -6.03 -6.29
CA GLY A 152 -20.46 -5.18 -6.20
C GLY A 152 -20.79 -3.78 -5.68
N ILE A 153 -21.83 -3.15 -6.24
CA ILE A 153 -22.28 -1.83 -5.79
C ILE A 153 -22.71 -1.89 -4.32
N ALA A 154 -23.60 -2.86 -3.97
CA ALA A 154 -24.08 -3.01 -2.59
C ALA A 154 -22.93 -3.21 -1.60
N THR A 155 -21.98 -4.07 -1.92
CA THR A 155 -20.84 -4.37 -1.05
C THR A 155 -19.86 -3.19 -0.94
N CYS A 156 -19.61 -2.47 -2.03
CA CYS A 156 -18.78 -1.26 -1.99
C CYS A 156 -19.44 -0.12 -1.20
N VAL A 157 -20.75 0.08 -1.34
CA VAL A 157 -21.51 1.06 -0.53
C VAL A 157 -21.45 0.66 0.94
N PHE A 158 -21.64 -0.63 1.25
CA PHE A 158 -21.53 -1.14 2.61
C PHE A 158 -20.11 -0.91 3.19
N ALA A 159 -19.07 -1.19 2.43
CA ALA A 159 -17.69 -0.92 2.85
C ALA A 159 -17.43 0.57 3.09
N ALA A 160 -17.99 1.47 2.25
CA ALA A 160 -17.90 2.91 2.43
C ALA A 160 -18.59 3.37 3.73
N ILE A 161 -19.80 2.87 4.00
CA ILE A 161 -20.52 3.15 5.26
C ILE A 161 -19.69 2.68 6.46
N LEU A 162 -19.17 1.45 6.41
CA LEU A 162 -18.32 0.92 7.49
C LEU A 162 -17.06 1.77 7.70
N ALA A 163 -16.43 2.26 6.62
CA ALA A 163 -15.25 3.09 6.72
C ALA A 163 -15.57 4.45 7.39
N ILE A 164 -16.72 5.06 7.09
CA ILE A 164 -17.16 6.32 7.68
C ILE A 164 -17.53 6.14 9.16
N VAL A 165 -18.25 5.08 9.51
CA VAL A 165 -18.74 4.81 10.87
C VAL A 165 -17.63 4.22 11.74
N GLY A 166 -16.76 3.40 11.14
CA GLY A 166 -15.69 2.70 11.82
C GLY A 166 -14.64 3.63 12.44
N ARG A 167 -14.08 3.17 13.56
CA ARG A 167 -12.90 3.82 14.15
C ARG A 167 -11.65 3.18 13.56
N TYR A 168 -10.56 3.93 13.45
CA TYR A 168 -9.27 3.44 12.96
C TYR A 168 -8.87 2.07 13.54
N ARG A 169 -9.08 1.87 14.86
CA ARG A 169 -8.77 0.59 15.53
C ARG A 169 -9.56 -0.60 14.98
N VAL A 170 -10.81 -0.39 14.54
CA VAL A 170 -11.64 -1.45 13.93
C VAL A 170 -11.11 -1.80 12.54
N ILE A 171 -10.75 -0.78 11.77
CA ILE A 171 -10.12 -0.99 10.44
C ILE A 171 -8.82 -1.77 10.61
N GLU A 172 -7.93 -1.32 11.47
CA GLU A 172 -6.64 -1.95 11.74
C GLU A 172 -6.80 -3.42 12.16
N PHE A 173 -7.71 -3.71 13.08
CA PHE A 173 -7.93 -5.07 13.59
C PHE A 173 -8.52 -6.00 12.53
N SER A 174 -9.54 -5.56 11.79
CA SER A 174 -10.13 -6.37 10.72
C SER A 174 -9.13 -6.63 9.59
N GLN A 175 -8.31 -5.65 9.22
CA GLN A 175 -7.26 -5.83 8.22
C GLN A 175 -6.20 -6.84 8.69
N ALA A 176 -5.81 -6.82 9.96
CA ALA A 176 -4.88 -7.79 10.51
C ALA A 176 -5.43 -9.24 10.43
N ILE A 177 -6.73 -9.43 10.70
CA ILE A 177 -7.38 -10.75 10.55
C ILE A 177 -7.38 -11.18 9.07
N PHE A 178 -7.79 -10.31 8.14
CA PHE A 178 -7.82 -10.63 6.72
C PHE A 178 -6.44 -11.05 6.20
N VAL A 179 -5.40 -10.31 6.56
CA VAL A 179 -4.02 -10.61 6.20
C VAL A 179 -3.55 -11.93 6.80
N ALA A 180 -3.91 -12.23 8.05
CA ALA A 180 -3.55 -13.49 8.69
C ALA A 180 -4.20 -14.70 7.97
N VAL A 181 -5.49 -14.60 7.64
CA VAL A 181 -6.21 -15.66 6.91
C VAL A 181 -5.59 -15.89 5.54
N LEU A 182 -5.31 -14.81 4.79
CA LEU A 182 -4.70 -14.89 3.46
C LEU A 182 -3.26 -15.44 3.53
N GLY A 183 -2.46 -14.98 4.48
CA GLY A 183 -1.08 -15.44 4.65
C GLY A 183 -1.01 -16.94 4.99
N ILE A 184 -1.84 -17.40 5.92
CA ILE A 184 -1.94 -18.82 6.27
C ILE A 184 -2.41 -19.64 5.07
N GLY A 185 -3.48 -19.18 4.40
CA GLY A 185 -4.00 -19.85 3.20
C GLY A 185 -2.95 -19.98 2.10
N ALA A 186 -2.19 -18.91 1.85
CA ALA A 186 -1.10 -18.92 0.86
C ALA A 186 0.01 -19.93 1.20
N ILE A 187 0.45 -19.95 2.46
CA ILE A 187 1.48 -20.89 2.92
C ILE A 187 1.00 -22.34 2.79
N VAL A 188 -0.22 -22.62 3.21
CA VAL A 188 -0.83 -23.96 3.10
C VAL A 188 -0.92 -24.38 1.63
N SER A 189 -1.38 -23.49 0.74
CA SER A 189 -1.49 -23.78 -0.69
C SER A 189 -0.13 -24.16 -1.31
N VAL A 190 0.92 -23.37 -1.05
CA VAL A 190 2.26 -23.67 -1.55
C VAL A 190 2.80 -24.99 -0.98
N ALA A 191 2.59 -25.22 0.33
CA ALA A 191 3.03 -26.47 0.95
C ALA A 191 2.36 -27.72 0.32
N MET A 192 1.10 -27.61 -0.09
CA MET A 192 0.35 -28.69 -0.74
C MET A 192 0.76 -28.89 -2.21
N ILE A 193 1.08 -27.84 -2.94
CA ILE A 193 1.57 -27.90 -4.34
C ILE A 193 2.97 -28.53 -4.41
N LYS A 194 3.76 -28.46 -3.34
CA LYS A 194 5.13 -28.95 -3.25
C LYS A 194 5.99 -28.52 -4.46
N PRO A 195 6.12 -27.23 -4.72
CA PRO A 195 6.87 -26.76 -5.89
C PRO A 195 8.36 -27.03 -5.72
N ASP A 196 9.06 -27.19 -6.84
CA ASP A 196 10.53 -27.30 -6.83
C ASP A 196 11.17 -25.95 -6.50
N LEU A 197 11.70 -25.80 -5.31
CA LEU A 197 12.33 -24.56 -4.85
C LEU A 197 13.62 -24.25 -5.62
N MET A 198 14.32 -25.25 -6.15
CA MET A 198 15.53 -25.03 -6.95
C MET A 198 15.22 -24.40 -8.29
N GLU A 199 14.06 -24.69 -8.87
CA GLU A 199 13.56 -24.04 -10.09
C GLU A 199 13.07 -22.58 -9.79
N ILE A 200 12.47 -22.36 -8.63
CA ILE A 200 11.78 -21.09 -8.29
C ILE A 200 12.76 -20.03 -7.80
N ILE A 201 13.64 -20.36 -6.86
CA ILE A 201 14.48 -19.38 -6.17
C ILE A 201 15.33 -18.51 -7.11
N PRO A 202 15.95 -19.04 -8.17
CA PRO A 202 16.73 -18.20 -9.11
C PRO A 202 15.91 -17.08 -9.74
N ASN A 203 14.62 -17.30 -10.01
CA ASN A 203 13.75 -16.35 -10.68
C ASN A 203 13.47 -15.07 -9.84
N TYR A 204 13.68 -15.10 -8.53
CA TYR A 204 13.62 -13.87 -7.72
C TYR A 204 14.78 -12.91 -7.99
N PHE A 205 15.89 -13.41 -8.56
CA PHE A 205 17.12 -12.65 -8.79
C PHE A 205 17.40 -12.36 -10.27
N MET A 206 16.62 -12.95 -11.19
CA MET A 206 16.73 -12.70 -12.63
C MET A 206 16.07 -11.38 -13.05
N ILE A 207 16.56 -10.27 -12.46
CA ILE A 207 15.98 -8.94 -12.66
C ILE A 207 16.14 -8.52 -14.13
N GLY A 208 15.02 -8.06 -14.72
CA GLY A 208 14.96 -7.66 -16.15
C GLY A 208 14.55 -8.78 -17.10
N ASN A 209 14.37 -10.02 -16.62
CA ASN A 209 13.85 -11.09 -17.45
C ASN A 209 12.42 -10.77 -17.90
N THR A 210 12.23 -10.57 -19.20
CA THR A 210 10.94 -10.25 -19.81
C THR A 210 10.53 -11.40 -20.74
N PRO A 211 9.61 -12.29 -20.31
CA PRO A 211 9.14 -13.37 -21.13
C PRO A 211 8.26 -12.86 -22.27
N SER A 212 8.36 -13.46 -23.46
CA SER A 212 7.36 -13.31 -24.51
C SER A 212 6.14 -14.21 -24.25
N TYR A 213 5.00 -13.86 -24.84
CA TYR A 213 3.85 -14.75 -24.80
C TYR A 213 4.15 -16.07 -25.52
N PRO A 214 3.82 -17.21 -24.92
CA PRO A 214 3.86 -18.50 -25.61
C PRO A 214 2.90 -18.51 -26.83
N SER A 215 3.20 -19.35 -27.82
CA SER A 215 2.39 -19.46 -29.04
C SER A 215 0.92 -19.79 -28.78
N TRP A 216 0.65 -20.63 -27.77
CA TRP A 216 -0.71 -20.97 -27.38
C TRP A 216 -1.51 -19.78 -26.84
N VAL A 217 -0.86 -18.81 -26.14
CA VAL A 217 -1.52 -17.57 -25.69
C VAL A 217 -1.94 -16.72 -26.88
N MET A 218 -1.08 -16.64 -27.92
CA MET A 218 -1.40 -15.86 -29.11
C MET A 218 -2.60 -16.46 -29.87
N THR A 219 -2.76 -17.78 -29.80
CA THR A 219 -3.83 -18.50 -30.53
C THR A 219 -5.13 -18.56 -29.75
N GLU A 220 -5.05 -18.87 -28.43
CA GLU A 220 -6.22 -19.13 -27.61
C GLU A 220 -6.74 -17.86 -26.90
N TYR A 221 -5.84 -16.87 -26.66
CA TYR A 221 -6.14 -15.63 -25.91
C TYR A 221 -5.63 -14.37 -26.63
N PRO A 222 -6.07 -14.10 -27.88
CA PRO A 222 -5.55 -12.98 -28.67
C PRO A 222 -5.73 -11.62 -27.97
N SER A 223 -6.84 -11.41 -27.26
CA SER A 223 -7.10 -10.19 -26.51
C SER A 223 -6.11 -9.95 -25.35
N LEU A 224 -5.47 -10.99 -24.82
CA LEU A 224 -4.37 -10.86 -23.85
C LEU A 224 -3.06 -10.60 -24.59
N ALA A 225 -2.82 -11.30 -25.68
CA ALA A 225 -1.60 -11.18 -26.49
C ALA A 225 -1.43 -9.78 -27.12
N GLU A 226 -2.52 -9.05 -27.36
CA GLU A 226 -2.51 -7.66 -27.80
C GLU A 226 -1.98 -6.68 -26.72
N LYS A 227 -1.97 -7.09 -25.44
CA LYS A 227 -1.50 -6.23 -24.34
C LYS A 227 0.03 -6.34 -24.24
N PRO A 228 0.78 -5.21 -24.23
CA PRO A 228 2.23 -5.27 -24.05
C PRO A 228 2.62 -5.93 -22.73
N VAL A 229 3.51 -6.91 -22.77
CA VAL A 229 4.02 -7.61 -21.57
C VAL A 229 4.55 -6.62 -20.53
N PRO A 230 5.33 -5.56 -20.88
CA PRO A 230 5.79 -4.58 -19.90
C PRO A 230 4.66 -3.85 -19.18
N LEU A 231 3.50 -3.61 -19.82
CA LEU A 231 2.35 -3.00 -19.17
C LEU A 231 1.79 -3.91 -18.07
N LEU A 232 1.67 -5.22 -18.33
CA LEU A 232 1.24 -6.19 -17.32
C LEU A 232 2.28 -6.33 -16.19
N MET A 233 3.56 -6.31 -16.53
CA MET A 233 4.65 -6.31 -15.54
C MET A 233 4.57 -5.09 -14.61
N LEU A 234 4.41 -3.90 -15.17
CA LEU A 234 4.28 -2.66 -14.39
C LEU A 234 2.97 -2.62 -13.60
N GLY A 235 1.88 -3.10 -14.18
CA GLY A 235 0.62 -3.28 -13.46
C GLY A 235 0.77 -4.23 -12.28
N TYR A 236 1.40 -5.38 -12.48
CA TYR A 236 1.64 -6.35 -11.41
C TYR A 236 2.62 -5.80 -10.37
N LEU A 237 3.72 -5.16 -10.78
CA LEU A 237 4.63 -4.48 -9.86
C LEU A 237 3.90 -3.47 -8.99
N GLY A 238 2.99 -2.68 -9.59
CA GLY A 238 2.17 -1.73 -8.85
C GLY A 238 1.31 -2.36 -7.75
N THR A 239 0.88 -3.62 -7.93
CA THR A 239 0.13 -4.36 -6.90
C THR A 239 1.00 -4.83 -5.74
N LEU A 240 2.30 -4.99 -5.95
CA LEU A 240 3.25 -5.49 -4.95
C LEU A 240 3.75 -4.38 -4.02
N THR A 241 3.49 -3.14 -4.36
CA THR A 241 4.09 -1.97 -3.72
C THR A 241 3.25 -1.40 -2.59
N VAL A 242 3.91 -0.72 -1.67
CA VAL A 242 3.26 0.31 -0.85
C VAL A 242 2.92 1.45 -1.80
N SER A 243 1.73 1.44 -2.38
CA SER A 243 1.29 2.43 -3.36
C SER A 243 1.35 3.86 -2.80
N LEU A 244 1.33 4.88 -3.65
CA LEU A 244 1.31 6.28 -3.21
C LEU A 244 0.18 6.54 -2.18
N VAL A 245 -0.98 5.91 -2.39
CA VAL A 245 -2.14 6.01 -1.50
C VAL A 245 -1.83 5.47 -0.11
N THR A 246 -1.37 4.23 -0.04
CA THR A 246 -1.08 3.57 1.23
C THR A 246 0.15 4.16 1.91
N LEU A 247 1.12 4.63 1.13
CA LEU A 247 2.34 5.27 1.64
C LEU A 247 2.02 6.58 2.38
N VAL A 248 1.26 7.47 1.76
CA VAL A 248 0.87 8.73 2.41
C VAL A 248 -0.16 8.49 3.52
N GLY A 249 -1.10 7.55 3.30
CA GLY A 249 -2.01 7.07 4.35
C GLY A 249 -1.27 6.57 5.58
N TYR A 250 -0.19 5.82 5.37
CA TYR A 250 0.65 5.28 6.44
C TYR A 250 1.24 6.37 7.33
N LEU A 251 1.66 7.51 6.76
CA LEU A 251 2.12 8.65 7.55
C LEU A 251 1.04 9.14 8.52
N GLY A 252 -0.22 9.18 8.08
CA GLY A 252 -1.34 9.53 8.93
C GLY A 252 -1.60 8.48 10.03
N TRP A 253 -1.53 7.19 9.68
CA TRP A 253 -1.79 6.10 10.63
C TRP A 253 -0.74 6.02 11.74
N VAL A 254 0.55 6.15 11.43
CA VAL A 254 1.60 6.17 12.46
C VAL A 254 1.51 7.38 13.37
N LYS A 255 0.96 8.51 12.88
CA LYS A 255 0.60 9.68 13.68
C LYS A 255 -0.55 9.35 14.66
N VAL A 256 -1.62 8.71 14.17
CA VAL A 256 -2.75 8.26 15.00
C VAL A 256 -2.31 7.27 16.08
N LYS A 257 -1.37 6.38 15.74
CA LYS A 257 -0.73 5.44 16.71
C LYS A 257 0.23 6.13 17.66
N LYS A 258 0.49 7.41 17.47
CA LYS A 258 1.41 8.21 18.30
C LYS A 258 2.81 7.60 18.39
N TRP A 259 3.37 7.14 17.27
CA TRP A 259 4.73 6.60 17.23
C TRP A 259 5.77 7.72 17.18
N GLY A 260 7.02 7.39 17.50
CA GLY A 260 8.17 8.32 17.43
C GLY A 260 7.97 9.55 18.30
N ILE A 261 8.22 10.71 17.72
CA ILE A 261 8.09 12.01 18.39
C ILE A 261 6.65 12.34 18.81
N PHE A 262 5.65 11.66 18.25
CA PHE A 262 4.23 11.89 18.54
C PHE A 262 3.74 11.15 19.80
N LYS A 263 4.54 10.25 20.36
CA LYS A 263 4.22 9.60 21.63
C LYS A 263 4.00 10.69 22.70
N GLU A 264 2.98 10.51 23.51
CA GLU A 264 2.57 11.47 24.58
C GLU A 264 2.02 12.82 24.09
N LYS A 265 1.90 13.05 22.77
CA LYS A 265 1.25 14.28 22.28
C LYS A 265 -0.27 14.08 22.25
N GLU A 266 -1.01 14.97 22.91
CA GLU A 266 -2.48 14.94 22.88
C GLU A 266 -3.00 15.08 21.45
N ASN A 267 -2.50 16.10 20.75
CA ASN A 267 -2.85 16.38 19.35
C ASN A 267 -1.59 16.37 18.47
N PRO A 268 -1.28 15.22 17.82
CA PRO A 268 -0.16 15.09 16.90
C PRO A 268 -0.18 16.05 15.71
N ASP A 269 -1.37 16.36 15.17
CA ASP A 269 -1.49 17.28 14.02
C ASP A 269 -1.18 18.72 14.42
N ALA A 270 -1.70 19.19 15.55
CA ALA A 270 -1.35 20.52 16.05
C ALA A 270 0.15 20.64 16.39
N PHE A 271 0.75 19.56 16.89
CA PHE A 271 2.19 19.51 17.14
C PHE A 271 2.99 19.57 15.84
N SER A 272 2.63 18.76 14.84
CA SER A 272 3.24 18.77 13.50
C SER A 272 3.14 20.15 12.86
N HIS A 273 1.96 20.78 12.91
CA HIS A 273 1.75 22.13 12.38
C HIS A 273 2.68 23.18 13.00
N LYS A 274 2.86 23.15 14.35
CA LYS A 274 3.80 24.07 15.02
C LYS A 274 5.24 23.90 14.54
N LEU A 275 5.68 22.65 14.32
CA LEU A 275 7.02 22.37 13.82
C LEU A 275 7.18 22.79 12.36
N LEU A 276 6.13 22.61 11.55
CA LEU A 276 6.09 23.05 10.16
C LEU A 276 6.18 24.58 10.07
N GLU A 277 5.45 25.33 10.89
CA GLU A 277 5.53 26.78 10.94
C GLU A 277 6.92 27.26 11.40
N ARG A 278 7.57 26.55 12.31
CA ARG A 278 8.97 26.82 12.67
C ARG A 278 9.90 26.58 11.47
N PHE A 279 9.74 25.46 10.77
CA PHE A 279 10.51 25.16 9.58
C PHE A 279 10.29 26.20 8.47
N LYS A 280 9.07 26.68 8.26
CA LYS A 280 8.78 27.77 7.28
C LYS A 280 9.58 29.04 7.60
N LYS A 281 9.76 29.38 8.89
CA LYS A 281 10.48 30.57 9.34
C LYS A 281 12.00 30.42 9.25
N THR A 282 12.54 29.23 9.65
CA THR A 282 13.99 29.00 9.78
C THR A 282 14.61 28.36 8.55
N GLY A 283 13.80 27.69 7.73
CA GLY A 283 14.26 26.89 6.58
C GLY A 283 15.03 25.63 6.97
N LYS A 284 15.13 25.32 8.27
CA LYS A 284 15.93 24.21 8.83
C LYS A 284 15.16 23.47 9.92
N ILE A 285 15.55 22.22 10.17
CA ILE A 285 15.11 21.43 11.31
C ILE A 285 16.12 21.66 12.45
N ASP A 286 15.99 22.80 13.13
CA ASP A 286 16.92 23.29 14.16
C ASP A 286 16.55 22.90 15.59
N TYR A 287 15.40 22.27 15.75
CA TYR A 287 14.80 21.92 17.05
C TYR A 287 15.13 20.51 17.53
N LEU A 288 15.80 19.69 16.72
CA LEU A 288 16.23 18.37 17.17
C LEU A 288 17.43 18.48 18.13
N PRO A 289 17.46 17.69 19.23
CA PRO A 289 18.56 17.72 20.18
C PRO A 289 19.83 17.12 19.55
N ASP A 290 21.00 17.60 19.98
CA ASP A 290 22.31 17.10 19.54
C ASP A 290 22.91 16.11 20.56
N ASP A 291 22.27 15.93 21.72
CA ASP A 291 22.69 15.03 22.76
C ASP A 291 22.59 13.56 22.32
N GLU A 292 23.63 12.77 22.60
CA GLU A 292 23.70 11.39 22.19
C GLU A 292 22.62 10.50 22.82
N LYS A 293 22.20 10.83 24.05
CA LYS A 293 21.14 10.12 24.76
C LYS A 293 19.80 10.29 24.02
N GLU A 294 19.49 11.51 23.63
CA GLU A 294 18.25 11.81 22.88
C GLU A 294 18.27 11.21 21.47
N VAL A 295 19.43 11.25 20.78
CA VAL A 295 19.59 10.56 19.48
C VAL A 295 19.39 9.04 19.60
N LYS A 296 19.87 8.43 20.68
CA LYS A 296 19.68 6.99 20.96
C LYS A 296 18.21 6.67 21.21
N LYS A 297 17.52 7.49 22.04
CA LYS A 297 16.07 7.36 22.25
C LYS A 297 15.29 7.43 20.93
N ALA A 298 15.56 8.44 20.12
CA ALA A 298 14.93 8.61 18.82
C ALA A 298 15.08 7.38 17.92
N LYS A 299 16.29 6.79 17.86
CA LYS A 299 16.55 5.57 17.08
C LYS A 299 15.80 4.36 17.64
N ILE A 300 15.64 4.24 18.95
CA ILE A 300 14.87 3.15 19.56
C ILE A 300 13.38 3.28 19.22
N LEU A 301 12.84 4.50 19.25
CA LEU A 301 11.45 4.79 18.92
C LEU A 301 11.07 4.48 17.45
N LEU A 302 12.05 4.24 16.57
CA LEU A 302 11.82 3.83 15.19
C LEU A 302 11.71 2.30 15.00
N LYS A 303 12.00 1.49 16.02
CA LYS A 303 11.93 0.02 15.90
C LYS A 303 10.53 -0.50 15.52
N PRO A 304 9.42 0.03 16.09
CA PRO A 304 8.08 -0.35 15.66
C PRO A 304 7.84 -0.16 14.16
N LEU A 305 8.28 0.98 13.62
CA LEU A 305 8.16 1.31 12.21
C LEU A 305 8.85 0.28 11.30
N LEU A 306 10.11 -0.08 11.66
CA LEU A 306 10.87 -1.05 10.88
C LEU A 306 10.17 -2.42 10.87
N LEU A 307 9.75 -2.87 12.03
CA LEU A 307 9.09 -4.17 12.19
C LEU A 307 7.76 -4.23 11.43
N ASP A 308 6.94 -3.20 11.56
CA ASP A 308 5.64 -3.11 10.94
C ASP A 308 5.72 -3.17 9.41
N LEU A 309 6.65 -2.42 8.80
CA LEU A 309 6.87 -2.44 7.35
C LEU A 309 7.54 -3.72 6.86
N MET A 310 8.47 -4.29 7.63
CA MET A 310 9.11 -5.57 7.27
C MET A 310 8.11 -6.72 7.30
N LEU A 311 7.26 -6.80 8.31
CA LEU A 311 6.19 -7.80 8.37
C LEU A 311 5.21 -7.63 7.21
N SER A 312 4.81 -6.38 6.92
CA SER A 312 3.95 -6.09 5.77
C SER A 312 4.58 -6.58 4.46
N PHE A 313 5.86 -6.28 4.21
CA PHE A 313 6.57 -6.77 3.02
C PHE A 313 6.61 -8.29 2.94
N ILE A 314 7.00 -8.96 4.03
CA ILE A 314 7.12 -10.43 4.07
C ILE A 314 5.76 -11.08 3.73
N ILE A 315 4.68 -10.59 4.34
CA ILE A 315 3.33 -11.13 4.09
C ILE A 315 2.95 -10.94 2.61
N VAL A 316 3.12 -9.73 2.07
CA VAL A 316 2.81 -9.45 0.67
C VAL A 316 3.67 -10.31 -0.26
N ALA A 317 4.97 -10.43 0.00
CA ALA A 317 5.87 -11.25 -0.80
C ALA A 317 5.48 -12.73 -0.79
N VAL A 318 5.16 -13.29 0.39
CA VAL A 318 4.74 -14.69 0.53
C VAL A 318 3.43 -14.95 -0.21
N VAL A 319 2.43 -14.11 0.00
CA VAL A 319 1.12 -14.27 -0.64
C VAL A 319 1.23 -14.12 -2.16
N SER A 320 1.93 -13.10 -2.63
CA SER A 320 2.11 -12.86 -4.08
C SER A 320 2.88 -13.98 -4.76
N SER A 321 3.92 -14.50 -4.11
CA SER A 321 4.67 -15.67 -4.58
C SER A 321 3.77 -16.89 -4.67
N ALA A 322 2.98 -17.15 -3.63
CA ALA A 322 2.10 -18.31 -3.57
C ALA A 322 1.08 -18.31 -4.72
N TYR A 323 0.44 -17.16 -4.97
CA TYR A 323 -0.53 -17.07 -6.06
C TYR A 323 0.10 -17.18 -7.46
N MET A 324 1.29 -16.61 -7.67
CA MET A 324 1.99 -16.77 -8.96
C MET A 324 2.46 -18.21 -9.17
N ILE A 325 3.01 -18.86 -8.15
CA ILE A 325 3.45 -20.27 -8.20
C ILE A 325 2.26 -21.20 -8.44
N ALA A 326 1.15 -20.96 -7.74
CA ALA A 326 -0.08 -21.73 -7.93
C ALA A 326 -0.62 -21.56 -9.36
N GLY A 327 -0.62 -20.35 -9.89
CA GLY A 327 -1.01 -20.10 -11.29
C GLY A 327 -0.14 -20.87 -12.28
N ALA A 328 1.18 -20.84 -12.08
CA ALA A 328 2.14 -21.54 -12.95
C ALA A 328 1.97 -23.06 -12.94
N LYS A 329 1.61 -23.66 -11.81
CA LYS A 329 1.52 -25.11 -11.64
C LYS A 329 0.13 -25.68 -11.94
N LEU A 330 -0.93 -24.94 -11.68
CA LEU A 330 -2.30 -25.47 -11.64
C LEU A 330 -3.20 -24.97 -12.78
N LEU A 331 -2.95 -23.79 -13.33
CA LEU A 331 -3.79 -23.24 -14.40
C LEU A 331 -3.44 -23.78 -15.78
N GLY A 332 -2.16 -24.13 -16.04
CA GLY A 332 -1.73 -24.62 -17.35
C GLY A 332 -2.10 -23.63 -18.47
N HIS A 333 -2.78 -24.11 -19.51
CA HIS A 333 -3.28 -23.28 -20.60
C HIS A 333 -4.59 -22.54 -20.29
N ASN A 334 -5.19 -22.73 -19.10
CA ASN A 334 -6.41 -22.02 -18.73
C ASN A 334 -6.06 -20.66 -18.16
N ILE A 335 -6.05 -19.62 -19.00
CA ILE A 335 -5.94 -18.25 -18.54
C ILE A 335 -7.34 -17.73 -18.23
N PRO A 336 -7.64 -17.43 -16.97
CA PRO A 336 -8.95 -16.94 -16.58
C PRO A 336 -9.36 -15.69 -17.36
N SER A 337 -10.61 -15.65 -17.84
CA SER A 337 -11.18 -14.49 -18.53
C SER A 337 -11.64 -13.42 -17.55
N ASP A 338 -11.76 -12.16 -18.03
CA ASP A 338 -12.14 -11.00 -17.19
C ASP A 338 -13.43 -11.22 -16.36
N ILE A 339 -14.40 -12.00 -16.85
CA ILE A 339 -15.70 -12.20 -16.19
C ILE A 339 -15.69 -13.37 -15.20
N ASN A 340 -14.99 -14.47 -15.54
CA ASN A 340 -14.96 -15.70 -14.73
C ASN A 340 -13.68 -15.87 -13.91
N LEU A 341 -12.86 -14.85 -13.89
CA LEU A 341 -11.49 -14.87 -13.41
C LEU A 341 -11.33 -15.53 -12.04
N LEU A 342 -12.14 -15.15 -11.07
CA LEU A 342 -12.07 -15.68 -9.71
C LEU A 342 -12.61 -17.11 -9.60
N ARG A 343 -13.61 -17.45 -10.41
CA ARG A 343 -14.22 -18.80 -10.43
C ARG A 343 -13.29 -19.81 -11.05
N GLU A 344 -12.65 -19.47 -12.16
CA GLU A 344 -11.70 -20.34 -12.86
C GLU A 344 -10.43 -20.58 -12.05
N GLN A 345 -9.98 -19.57 -11.30
CA GLN A 345 -8.85 -19.73 -10.37
C GLN A 345 -9.18 -20.58 -9.13
N ALA A 346 -10.44 -20.88 -8.85
CA ALA A 346 -10.80 -21.78 -7.75
C ALA A 346 -10.17 -23.18 -7.90
N VAL A 347 -9.78 -23.57 -9.12
CA VAL A 347 -9.03 -24.81 -9.38
C VAL A 347 -7.74 -24.87 -8.55
N ILE A 348 -7.15 -23.74 -8.22
CA ILE A 348 -5.95 -23.65 -7.38
C ILE A 348 -6.15 -24.36 -6.03
N PHE A 349 -7.35 -24.27 -5.45
CA PHE A 349 -7.68 -24.92 -4.18
C PHE A 349 -8.45 -26.24 -4.36
N SER A 350 -9.34 -26.31 -5.33
CA SER A 350 -10.15 -27.53 -5.54
C SER A 350 -9.33 -28.68 -6.10
N SER A 351 -8.25 -28.42 -6.85
CA SER A 351 -7.31 -29.47 -7.28
C SER A 351 -6.55 -30.12 -6.14
N ILE A 352 -6.47 -29.46 -4.99
CA ILE A 352 -5.84 -29.96 -3.77
C ILE A 352 -6.85 -30.81 -3.00
N ALA A 353 -8.03 -30.25 -2.74
CA ALA A 353 -9.17 -30.94 -2.13
C ALA A 353 -10.45 -30.12 -2.37
N GLU A 354 -11.55 -30.75 -2.76
CA GLU A 354 -12.81 -30.03 -3.06
C GLU A 354 -13.37 -29.23 -1.88
N TRP A 355 -13.17 -29.69 -0.66
CA TRP A 355 -13.61 -28.99 0.55
C TRP A 355 -12.87 -27.67 0.80
N LEU A 356 -11.73 -27.42 0.13
CA LEU A 356 -11.00 -26.13 0.20
C LEU A 356 -11.65 -25.03 -0.66
N ARG A 357 -12.57 -25.37 -1.55
CA ARG A 357 -13.27 -24.39 -2.40
C ARG A 357 -13.98 -23.29 -1.61
N PRO A 358 -14.75 -23.58 -0.56
CA PRO A 358 -15.34 -22.53 0.30
C PRO A 358 -14.29 -21.66 1.00
N LEU A 359 -13.16 -22.26 1.41
CA LEU A 359 -12.07 -21.51 2.02
C LEU A 359 -11.47 -20.52 1.02
N TYR A 360 -11.28 -20.93 -0.24
CA TYR A 360 -10.84 -20.03 -1.29
C TYR A 360 -11.85 -18.90 -1.53
N GLN A 361 -13.13 -19.18 -1.64
CA GLN A 361 -14.20 -18.20 -1.81
C GLN A 361 -14.16 -17.13 -0.70
N LEU A 362 -14.05 -17.56 0.55
CA LEU A 362 -13.95 -16.65 1.70
C LEU A 362 -12.65 -15.84 1.67
N SER A 363 -11.53 -16.46 1.29
CA SER A 363 -10.22 -15.76 1.18
C SER A 363 -10.26 -14.68 0.12
N VAL A 364 -10.85 -14.96 -1.05
CA VAL A 364 -11.06 -13.99 -2.13
C VAL A 364 -11.93 -12.83 -1.67
N PHE A 365 -13.06 -13.15 -1.05
CA PHE A 365 -13.95 -12.12 -0.51
C PHE A 365 -13.22 -11.22 0.48
N PHE A 366 -12.53 -11.78 1.47
CA PHE A 366 -11.82 -10.99 2.48
C PHE A 366 -10.68 -10.16 1.89
N ALA A 367 -9.96 -10.67 0.89
CA ALA A 367 -8.94 -9.91 0.20
C ALA A 367 -9.53 -8.69 -0.53
N LEU A 368 -10.56 -8.90 -1.34
CA LEU A 368 -11.21 -7.83 -2.10
C LEU A 368 -11.93 -6.83 -1.19
N PHE A 369 -12.66 -7.33 -0.19
CA PHE A 369 -13.34 -6.48 0.79
C PHE A 369 -12.34 -5.68 1.63
N GLY A 370 -11.26 -6.31 2.07
CA GLY A 370 -10.17 -5.66 2.78
C GLY A 370 -9.53 -4.53 1.97
N THR A 371 -9.31 -4.77 0.68
CA THR A 371 -8.77 -3.76 -0.25
C THR A 371 -9.70 -2.56 -0.38
N VAL A 372 -11.02 -2.78 -0.51
CA VAL A 372 -12.01 -1.69 -0.58
C VAL A 372 -12.08 -0.93 0.72
N TYR A 373 -12.28 -1.65 1.81
CA TYR A 373 -12.50 -1.06 3.13
C TYR A 373 -11.29 -0.24 3.61
N GLY A 374 -10.10 -0.83 3.54
CA GLY A 374 -8.85 -0.13 3.87
C GLY A 374 -8.47 0.92 2.83
N GLY A 375 -8.73 0.64 1.55
CA GLY A 375 -8.43 1.54 0.43
C GLY A 375 -9.22 2.84 0.50
N PHE A 376 -10.50 2.79 0.86
CA PHE A 376 -11.33 3.97 1.00
C PHE A 376 -10.77 4.94 2.07
N GLU A 377 -10.36 4.42 3.21
CA GLU A 377 -9.73 5.22 4.25
C GLU A 377 -8.36 5.75 3.79
N ALA A 378 -7.54 4.88 3.19
CA ALA A 378 -6.20 5.25 2.72
C ALA A 378 -6.22 6.37 1.68
N VAL A 379 -7.12 6.29 0.69
CA VAL A 379 -7.30 7.32 -0.33
C VAL A 379 -7.74 8.64 0.28
N SER A 380 -8.77 8.59 1.12
CA SER A 380 -9.30 9.79 1.77
C SER A 380 -8.23 10.48 2.61
N ARG A 381 -7.43 9.71 3.32
CA ARG A 381 -6.33 10.20 4.13
C ARG A 381 -5.20 10.77 3.26
N MET A 382 -4.84 10.06 2.19
CA MET A 382 -3.82 10.54 1.27
C MET A 382 -4.18 11.90 0.68
N VAL A 383 -5.40 12.06 0.15
CA VAL A 383 -5.85 13.32 -0.45
C VAL A 383 -5.96 14.43 0.61
N TYR A 384 -6.42 14.08 1.82
CA TYR A 384 -6.49 15.03 2.95
C TYR A 384 -5.11 15.51 3.39
N GLU A 385 -4.19 14.59 3.69
CA GLU A 385 -2.82 14.91 4.14
C GLU A 385 -2.05 15.71 3.06
N THR A 386 -2.27 15.39 1.78
CA THR A 386 -1.61 16.10 0.67
C THR A 386 -2.24 17.47 0.40
N GLY A 387 -3.57 17.60 0.60
CA GLY A 387 -4.33 18.79 0.25
C GLY A 387 -4.40 19.86 1.35
N LYS A 388 -4.30 19.48 2.63
CA LYS A 388 -4.44 20.42 3.75
C LYS A 388 -3.40 21.55 3.73
N ASP A 389 -2.17 21.26 3.28
CA ASP A 389 -1.11 22.26 3.17
C ASP A 389 -1.22 23.14 1.92
N LEU A 390 -2.02 22.72 0.94
CA LEU A 390 -2.30 23.48 -0.27
C LEU A 390 -3.48 24.44 -0.11
N SER A 391 -4.47 24.06 0.71
CA SER A 391 -5.72 24.79 0.82
C SER A 391 -6.22 24.87 2.26
N ARG A 392 -6.32 26.11 2.77
CA ARG A 392 -6.95 26.40 4.08
C ARG A 392 -8.40 25.92 4.17
N LYS A 393 -9.09 25.74 3.04
CA LYS A 393 -10.45 25.19 3.03
C LYS A 393 -10.43 23.72 3.43
N ILE A 394 -9.48 22.93 2.90
CA ILE A 394 -9.31 21.50 3.24
C ILE A 394 -8.85 21.37 4.70
N GLU A 395 -7.88 22.17 5.14
CA GLU A 395 -7.37 22.15 6.52
C GLU A 395 -8.47 22.37 7.59
N ARG A 396 -9.48 23.19 7.27
CA ARG A 396 -10.59 23.50 8.20
C ARG A 396 -11.68 22.45 8.23
N VAL A 397 -11.72 21.55 7.26
CA VAL A 397 -12.73 20.47 7.22
C VAL A 397 -12.29 19.37 8.18
N GLU A 398 -13.19 18.93 9.05
CA GLU A 398 -12.96 17.74 9.85
C GLU A 398 -12.71 16.53 8.96
N TYR A 399 -11.69 15.73 9.28
CA TYR A 399 -11.28 14.59 8.46
C TYR A 399 -12.44 13.63 8.10
N ARG A 400 -13.34 13.36 9.07
CA ARG A 400 -14.50 12.46 8.84
C ARG A 400 -15.46 13.01 7.79
N LYS A 401 -15.71 14.34 7.81
CA LYS A 401 -16.53 15.02 6.79
C LYS A 401 -15.84 15.02 5.42
N PHE A 402 -14.52 15.22 5.40
CA PHE A 402 -13.73 15.14 4.18
C PHE A 402 -13.79 13.72 3.58
N MET A 403 -13.62 12.70 4.41
CA MET A 403 -13.73 11.30 4.01
C MET A 403 -15.09 10.99 3.40
N PHE A 404 -16.19 11.49 3.97
CA PHE A 404 -17.53 11.34 3.40
C PHE A 404 -17.62 11.89 1.97
N TYR A 405 -17.08 13.08 1.71
CA TYR A 405 -17.05 13.64 0.35
C TYR A 405 -16.20 12.81 -0.61
N MET A 406 -15.08 12.29 -0.14
CA MET A 406 -14.25 11.40 -0.94
C MET A 406 -14.95 10.09 -1.27
N MET A 407 -15.73 9.50 -0.35
CA MET A 407 -16.54 8.32 -0.63
C MET A 407 -17.59 8.59 -1.73
N ILE A 408 -18.29 9.72 -1.63
CA ILE A 408 -19.24 10.12 -2.68
C ILE A 408 -18.52 10.24 -4.02
N TYR A 409 -17.38 10.91 -4.07
CA TYR A 409 -16.59 11.03 -5.30
C TYR A 409 -16.22 9.66 -5.87
N MET A 410 -15.65 8.78 -5.04
CA MET A 410 -15.21 7.46 -5.46
C MET A 410 -16.34 6.59 -6.01
N LEU A 411 -17.49 6.57 -5.33
CA LEU A 411 -18.64 5.79 -5.76
C LEU A 411 -19.32 6.41 -6.98
N ALA A 412 -19.52 7.74 -6.99
CA ALA A 412 -20.17 8.44 -8.10
C ALA A 412 -19.38 8.38 -9.41
N THR A 413 -18.07 8.25 -9.36
CA THR A 413 -17.22 8.13 -10.55
C THR A 413 -16.89 6.67 -10.90
N GLY A 414 -16.68 5.81 -9.91
CA GLY A 414 -16.31 4.42 -10.13
C GLY A 414 -17.46 3.52 -10.56
N ILE A 415 -18.67 3.72 -10.01
CA ILE A 415 -19.84 2.90 -10.38
C ILE A 415 -20.20 3.04 -11.86
N PRO A 416 -20.31 4.26 -12.45
CA PRO A 416 -20.55 4.40 -13.89
C PRO A 416 -19.47 3.71 -14.74
N LEU A 417 -18.20 3.78 -14.34
CA LEU A 417 -17.11 3.08 -15.04
C LEU A 417 -17.21 1.55 -14.90
N ALA A 418 -17.69 1.03 -13.77
CA ALA A 418 -17.97 -0.40 -13.62
C ALA A 418 -19.10 -0.86 -14.55
N ILE A 419 -20.12 -0.02 -14.74
CA ILE A 419 -21.21 -0.26 -15.71
C ILE A 419 -20.65 -0.25 -17.14
N LEU A 420 -19.78 0.69 -17.49
CA LEU A 420 -19.08 0.69 -18.78
C LEU A 420 -18.19 -0.55 -18.96
N GLY A 421 -17.61 -1.08 -17.88
CA GLY A 421 -16.91 -2.37 -17.88
C GLY A 421 -17.81 -3.54 -18.32
N TYR A 422 -19.09 -3.52 -17.97
CA TYR A 422 -20.06 -4.50 -18.47
C TYR A 422 -20.22 -4.45 -20.01
N TYR A 423 -20.05 -3.29 -20.62
CA TYR A 423 -20.10 -3.12 -22.07
C TYR A 423 -18.76 -3.31 -22.78
N GLY A 424 -17.76 -3.91 -22.13
CA GLY A 424 -16.54 -4.38 -22.78
C GLY A 424 -15.24 -3.66 -22.40
N LEU A 425 -15.25 -2.72 -21.45
CA LEU A 425 -14.02 -2.13 -20.95
C LEU A 425 -13.27 -3.14 -20.06
N SER A 426 -12.06 -3.53 -20.45
CA SER A 426 -11.29 -4.57 -19.75
C SER A 426 -10.91 -4.17 -18.32
N ILE A 427 -11.29 -4.99 -17.34
CA ILE A 427 -10.96 -4.83 -15.92
C ILE A 427 -9.45 -4.88 -15.70
N ILE A 428 -8.77 -5.80 -16.37
CA ILE A 428 -7.31 -5.98 -16.27
C ILE A 428 -6.59 -4.72 -16.77
N LEU A 429 -7.07 -4.11 -17.85
CA LEU A 429 -6.49 -2.87 -18.38
C LEU A 429 -6.69 -1.71 -17.41
N MET A 430 -7.91 -1.53 -16.89
CA MET A 430 -8.21 -0.49 -15.89
C MET A 430 -7.32 -0.63 -14.66
N LEU A 431 -7.18 -1.86 -14.16
CA LEU A 431 -6.35 -2.17 -13.01
C LEU A 431 -4.87 -1.90 -13.29
N SER A 432 -4.35 -2.39 -14.42
CA SER A 432 -2.93 -2.24 -14.79
C SER A 432 -2.52 -0.78 -14.95
N ILE A 433 -3.34 0.04 -15.63
CA ILE A 433 -3.07 1.46 -15.80
C ILE A 433 -3.10 2.18 -14.44
N THR A 434 -4.10 1.90 -13.62
CA THR A 434 -4.21 2.52 -12.29
C THR A 434 -2.98 2.21 -11.44
N LEU A 435 -2.58 0.94 -11.40
CA LEU A 435 -1.46 0.48 -10.58
C LEU A 435 -0.12 0.97 -11.12
N LEU A 436 0.03 1.13 -12.44
CA LEU A 436 1.18 1.81 -13.03
C LEU A 436 1.35 3.22 -12.46
N PHE A 437 0.29 4.04 -12.45
CA PHE A 437 0.40 5.43 -12.00
C PHE A 437 0.45 5.56 -10.48
N ILE A 438 -0.44 4.87 -9.74
CA ILE A 438 -0.52 4.98 -8.28
C ILE A 438 0.58 4.15 -7.61
N GLY A 439 0.88 2.97 -8.14
CA GLY A 439 1.79 2.00 -7.54
C GLY A 439 3.25 2.12 -8.00
N VAL A 440 3.52 2.70 -9.18
CA VAL A 440 4.90 2.79 -9.69
C VAL A 440 5.31 4.24 -9.90
N VAL A 441 4.66 4.99 -10.78
CA VAL A 441 5.04 6.39 -11.11
C VAL A 441 5.00 7.26 -9.85
N GLY A 442 3.92 7.19 -9.07
CA GLY A 442 3.78 7.96 -7.83
C GLY A 442 4.86 7.64 -6.80
N ILE A 443 5.24 6.36 -6.68
CA ILE A 443 6.30 5.91 -5.76
C ILE A 443 7.67 6.42 -6.19
N VAL A 444 8.00 6.37 -7.49
CA VAL A 444 9.27 6.88 -7.99
C VAL A 444 9.42 8.38 -7.69
N ILE A 445 8.38 9.18 -8.00
CA ILE A 445 8.39 10.63 -7.73
C ILE A 445 8.54 10.90 -6.24
N TYR A 446 7.74 10.22 -5.40
CA TYR A 446 7.81 10.37 -3.95
C TYR A 446 9.17 9.91 -3.40
N GLY A 447 9.71 8.80 -3.91
CA GLY A 447 10.97 8.20 -3.47
C GLY A 447 12.17 9.10 -3.71
N ILE A 448 12.29 9.66 -4.92
CA ILE A 448 13.35 10.62 -5.27
C ILE A 448 13.30 11.81 -4.31
N GLY A 449 12.11 12.38 -4.11
CA GLY A 449 11.92 13.50 -3.19
C GLY A 449 12.27 13.16 -1.75
N THR A 450 11.86 11.97 -1.26
CA THR A 450 12.13 11.51 0.10
C THR A 450 13.63 11.32 0.36
N VAL A 451 14.34 10.69 -0.58
CA VAL A 451 15.80 10.51 -0.50
C VAL A 451 16.52 11.86 -0.45
N TYR A 452 16.12 12.78 -1.34
CA TYR A 452 16.72 14.13 -1.40
C TYR A 452 16.44 14.94 -0.11
N LEU A 453 15.18 15.03 0.32
CA LEU A 453 14.79 15.84 1.47
C LEU A 453 15.33 15.27 2.78
N GLY A 454 15.33 13.94 2.92
CA GLY A 454 15.87 13.26 4.10
C GLY A 454 17.35 13.54 4.30
N ARG A 455 18.13 13.56 3.19
CA ARG A 455 19.55 13.88 3.25
C ARG A 455 19.81 15.38 3.48
N LYS A 456 18.99 16.24 2.91
CA LYS A 456 19.18 17.70 2.96
C LYS A 456 18.80 18.30 4.33
N TYR A 457 17.68 17.89 4.91
CA TYR A 457 17.10 18.59 6.06
C TYR A 457 17.30 17.89 7.40
N LEU A 458 17.45 16.55 7.44
CA LEU A 458 17.76 15.89 8.71
C LEU A 458 19.20 16.21 9.14
N PRO A 459 19.41 16.59 10.42
CA PRO A 459 20.75 16.70 11.00
C PRO A 459 21.52 15.38 10.87
N GLU A 460 22.85 15.46 10.76
CA GLU A 460 23.70 14.31 10.42
C GLU A 460 23.51 13.11 11.37
N LYS A 461 23.40 13.35 12.67
CA LYS A 461 23.18 12.31 13.70
C LYS A 461 21.88 11.53 13.53
N TYR A 462 20.89 12.13 12.84
CA TYR A 462 19.58 11.55 12.57
C TYR A 462 19.44 10.98 11.16
N ARG A 463 20.43 11.16 10.28
CA ARG A 463 20.40 10.56 8.94
C ARG A 463 20.53 9.06 8.99
N MET A 464 20.07 8.39 7.95
CA MET A 464 20.38 6.99 7.72
C MET A 464 21.85 6.82 7.38
N GLY A 465 22.42 5.67 7.73
CA GLY A 465 23.79 5.34 7.32
C GLY A 465 23.97 5.33 5.81
N LYS A 466 25.16 5.63 5.32
CA LYS A 466 25.50 5.70 3.87
C LYS A 466 25.11 4.43 3.13
N ILE A 467 25.30 3.25 3.74
CA ILE A 467 24.95 1.94 3.17
C ILE A 467 23.45 1.86 2.88
N TRP A 468 22.60 2.26 3.83
CA TRP A 468 21.15 2.23 3.65
C TRP A 468 20.66 3.18 2.57
N TYR A 469 21.29 4.35 2.44
CA TYR A 469 21.01 5.24 1.31
C TYR A 469 21.41 4.60 -0.03
N ALA A 470 22.59 3.97 -0.10
CA ALA A 470 23.05 3.29 -1.31
C ALA A 470 22.10 2.13 -1.68
N ILE A 471 21.68 1.31 -0.71
CA ILE A 471 20.70 0.24 -0.91
C ILE A 471 19.37 0.81 -1.43
N THR A 472 18.88 1.89 -0.83
CA THR A 472 17.61 2.50 -1.27
C THR A 472 17.69 3.04 -2.69
N ILE A 473 18.80 3.71 -3.05
CA ILE A 473 19.02 4.20 -4.41
C ILE A 473 19.11 3.02 -5.39
N LEU A 474 19.86 1.98 -5.05
CA LEU A 474 19.97 0.77 -5.87
C LEU A 474 18.58 0.16 -6.13
N PHE A 475 17.79 -0.07 -5.09
CA PHE A 475 16.45 -0.63 -5.25
C PHE A 475 15.51 0.31 -6.00
N LEU A 476 15.65 1.63 -5.86
CA LEU A 476 14.87 2.59 -6.64
C LEU A 476 15.25 2.55 -8.14
N LEU A 477 16.52 2.34 -8.46
CA LEU A 477 16.98 2.13 -9.84
C LEU A 477 16.45 0.79 -10.39
N LEU A 478 16.53 -0.29 -9.61
CA LEU A 478 15.98 -1.58 -10.01
C LEU A 478 14.46 -1.51 -10.21
N PHE A 479 13.77 -0.71 -9.43
CA PHE A 479 12.32 -0.53 -9.51
C PHE A 479 11.85 0.07 -10.84
N VAL A 480 12.70 0.83 -11.53
CA VAL A 480 12.37 1.40 -12.84
C VAL A 480 12.78 0.51 -14.02
N VAL A 481 13.44 -0.63 -13.77
CA VAL A 481 13.87 -1.57 -14.83
C VAL A 481 12.71 -1.98 -15.75
N PRO A 482 11.48 -2.31 -15.26
CA PRO A 482 10.38 -2.68 -16.15
C PRO A 482 9.99 -1.62 -17.19
N PHE A 483 10.29 -0.33 -16.95
CA PHE A 483 10.06 0.72 -17.96
C PHE A 483 10.97 0.58 -19.17
N PHE A 484 12.19 0.09 -18.96
CA PHE A 484 13.16 -0.11 -20.05
C PHE A 484 12.83 -1.36 -20.89
N CYS A 485 11.95 -2.24 -20.41
CA CYS A 485 11.47 -3.39 -21.17
C CYS A 485 10.45 -3.02 -22.27
N PHE A 486 10.03 -1.75 -22.36
CA PHE A 486 9.24 -1.25 -23.49
C PHE A 486 10.07 -0.91 -24.72
N ILE A 487 11.39 -0.75 -24.55
CA ILE A 487 12.34 -0.40 -25.60
C ILE A 487 12.93 -1.69 -26.19
#